data_79dc54135f6ebe8f6a0305812d86754b
#
_entry.id   79dc54135f6ebe8f6a0305812d86754b
#
_cell.length_a   1.000
_cell.length_b   1.000
_cell.length_c   1.000
_cell.angle_alpha   90.00
_cell.angle_beta   90.00
_cell.angle_gamma   90.00
#
_symmetry.space_group_name_H-M   'P 1'
#
loop_
_entity.id
_entity.type
_entity.pdbx_description
1 polymer ?
#
loop_
_entity_poly.entity_id
_entity_poly.type
_entity_poly.pdbx_seq_one_letter_code
_entity_poly.pdbx_strand_id
1 'polypeptide(L)'
;MVSGAAGGVGSITVQLAKRAGAEVIGIAGRANHDWLTTHGIKPVTYGDGLANRLREAAIDAFIDTYGQGYVKIAIELGVALDRINTIIDFAAAKQYGVKTDGSQAALNAATLAELAGLVAAGELEVPIAATFPLTDVRAAFQLLEQGHTRGKIVLLP
;
A
#
# COMPACT_ATOMS: atom_id res chain seq x y z
N MET A 1 -1.00 -4.98 -8.76
CA MET A 1 -1.96 -4.01 -8.21
C MET A 1 -1.79 -3.89 -6.69
N VAL A 2 -2.00 -2.70 -6.11
CA VAL A 2 -1.86 -2.45 -4.66
C VAL A 2 -3.08 -1.68 -4.14
N SER A 3 -3.76 -2.16 -3.08
CA SER A 3 -4.79 -1.41 -2.36
C SER A 3 -4.15 -0.44 -1.36
N GLY A 4 -4.84 0.64 -0.98
CA GLY A 4 -4.30 1.64 -0.05
C GLY A 4 -2.97 2.23 -0.51
N ALA A 5 -2.78 2.39 -1.82
CA ALA A 5 -1.53 2.71 -2.49
C ALA A 5 -0.84 4.01 -2.06
N ALA A 6 -1.56 4.92 -1.41
CA ALA A 6 -1.00 6.17 -0.87
C ALA A 6 -0.83 6.15 0.66
N GLY A 7 -1.25 5.06 1.33
CA GLY A 7 -1.14 4.92 2.78
C GLY A 7 0.26 4.62 3.27
N GLY A 8 0.41 4.44 4.58
CA GLY A 8 1.72 4.30 5.23
C GLY A 8 2.54 3.07 4.81
N VAL A 9 1.92 2.01 4.30
CA VAL A 9 2.60 0.83 3.72
C VAL A 9 2.51 0.88 2.20
N GLY A 10 1.31 1.14 1.66
CA GLY A 10 1.07 1.13 0.22
C GLY A 10 1.97 2.09 -0.56
N SER A 11 2.25 3.29 -0.01
CA SER A 11 3.13 4.28 -0.67
C SER A 11 4.56 3.77 -0.88
N ILE A 12 5.07 2.95 0.02
CA ILE A 12 6.37 2.30 -0.13
C ILE A 12 6.26 1.10 -1.09
N THR A 13 5.21 0.30 -0.92
CA THR A 13 4.97 -0.90 -1.73
C THR A 13 4.92 -0.59 -3.22
N VAL A 14 4.18 0.47 -3.64
CA VAL A 14 4.06 0.83 -5.05
C VAL A 14 5.39 1.27 -5.66
N GLN A 15 6.20 2.02 -4.92
CA GLN A 15 7.51 2.47 -5.37
C GLN A 15 8.49 1.29 -5.52
N LEU A 16 8.54 0.38 -4.55
CA LEU A 16 9.39 -0.81 -4.61
C LEU A 16 8.95 -1.75 -5.75
N ALA A 17 7.64 -1.95 -5.95
CA ALA A 17 7.14 -2.74 -7.07
C ALA A 17 7.53 -2.10 -8.42
N LYS A 18 7.41 -0.78 -8.54
CA LYS A 18 7.83 -0.04 -9.74
C LYS A 18 9.33 -0.18 -9.99
N ARG A 19 10.15 -0.03 -8.94
CA ARG A 19 11.61 -0.22 -9.00
C ARG A 19 11.98 -1.65 -9.43
N ALA A 20 11.20 -2.65 -9.04
CA ALA A 20 11.37 -4.04 -9.47
C ALA A 20 10.93 -4.29 -10.94
N GLY A 21 10.55 -3.26 -11.68
CA GLY A 21 10.17 -3.34 -13.08
C GLY A 21 8.69 -3.66 -13.34
N ALA A 22 7.85 -3.70 -12.32
CA ALA A 22 6.43 -3.97 -12.51
C ALA A 22 5.69 -2.76 -13.11
N GLU A 23 4.64 -3.04 -13.90
CA GLU A 23 3.59 -2.07 -14.18
C GLU A 23 2.63 -2.05 -12.99
N VAL A 24 2.55 -0.91 -12.29
CA VAL A 24 1.84 -0.83 -11.01
C VAL A 24 0.54 -0.04 -11.16
N ILE A 25 -0.56 -0.67 -10.73
CA ILE A 25 -1.85 -0.01 -10.51
C ILE A 25 -2.01 0.24 -9.01
N GLY A 26 -2.19 1.50 -8.62
CA GLY A 26 -2.39 1.92 -7.24
C GLY A 26 -3.84 2.34 -6.96
N ILE A 27 -4.52 1.65 -6.05
CA ILE A 27 -5.87 2.01 -5.63
C ILE A 27 -5.78 3.05 -4.51
N ALA A 28 -6.26 4.27 -4.76
CA ALA A 28 -6.22 5.38 -3.81
C ALA A 28 -7.34 6.40 -4.07
N GLY A 29 -7.57 7.30 -3.12
CA GLY A 29 -8.45 8.44 -3.32
C GLY A 29 -7.90 9.42 -4.34
N ARG A 30 -8.79 10.15 -5.03
CA ARG A 30 -8.45 11.06 -6.13
C ARG A 30 -7.39 12.10 -5.76
N ALA A 31 -7.38 12.57 -4.52
CA ALA A 31 -6.37 13.51 -4.01
C ALA A 31 -4.92 12.99 -4.05
N ASN A 32 -4.74 11.67 -4.21
CA ASN A 32 -3.43 11.05 -4.27
C ASN A 32 -3.03 10.62 -5.70
N HIS A 33 -3.88 10.88 -6.70
CA HIS A 33 -3.61 10.43 -8.08
C HIS A 33 -2.37 11.10 -8.68
N ASP A 34 -2.20 12.40 -8.47
CA ASP A 34 -1.04 13.14 -9.00
C ASP A 34 0.25 12.59 -8.41
N TRP A 35 0.27 12.35 -7.09
CA TRP A 35 1.43 11.76 -6.43
C TRP A 35 1.76 10.36 -7.00
N LEU A 36 0.76 9.49 -7.15
CA LEU A 36 0.96 8.17 -7.77
C LEU A 36 1.51 8.30 -9.19
N THR A 37 0.95 9.21 -9.99
CA THR A 37 1.35 9.42 -11.38
C THR A 37 2.80 9.92 -11.48
N THR A 38 3.23 10.83 -10.61
CA THR A 38 4.63 11.32 -10.58
C THR A 38 5.63 10.21 -10.26
N HIS A 39 5.19 9.16 -9.55
CA HIS A 39 5.98 7.95 -9.28
C HIS A 39 5.82 6.85 -10.36
N GLY A 40 5.18 7.16 -11.49
CA GLY A 40 4.97 6.21 -12.58
C GLY A 40 3.98 5.09 -12.25
N ILE A 41 3.10 5.31 -11.29
CA ILE A 41 2.05 4.39 -10.86
C ILE A 41 0.72 4.80 -11.53
N LYS A 42 -0.02 3.85 -12.11
CA LYS A 42 -1.34 4.10 -12.67
C LYS A 42 -2.38 4.19 -11.55
N PRO A 43 -2.95 5.37 -11.26
CA PRO A 43 -3.90 5.50 -10.18
C PRO A 43 -5.30 5.03 -10.58
N VAL A 44 -6.01 4.38 -9.65
CA VAL A 44 -7.43 4.04 -9.79
C VAL A 44 -8.16 4.42 -8.50
N THR A 45 -9.29 5.11 -8.64
CA THR A 45 -10.11 5.48 -7.48
C THR A 45 -10.82 4.24 -6.92
N TYR A 46 -10.86 4.10 -5.61
CA TYR A 46 -11.65 3.08 -4.91
C TYR A 46 -13.17 3.36 -5.01
N GLY A 47 -13.99 2.51 -4.40
CA GLY A 47 -15.46 2.65 -4.32
C GLY A 47 -16.19 1.88 -5.40
N ASP A 48 -17.50 2.15 -5.53
CA ASP A 48 -18.41 1.40 -6.37
C ASP A 48 -17.92 1.25 -7.80
N GLY A 49 -18.06 0.06 -8.36
CA GLY A 49 -17.65 -0.26 -9.72
C GLY A 49 -16.14 -0.42 -9.93
N LEU A 50 -15.34 -0.54 -8.86
CA LEU A 50 -13.89 -0.73 -8.98
C LEU A 50 -13.53 -1.95 -9.83
N ALA A 51 -14.16 -3.11 -9.57
CA ALA A 51 -13.92 -4.32 -10.36
C ALA A 51 -14.22 -4.11 -11.87
N ASN A 52 -15.28 -3.35 -12.19
CA ASN A 52 -15.61 -3.03 -13.58
C ASN A 52 -14.55 -2.14 -14.24
N ARG A 53 -14.01 -1.15 -13.51
CA ARG A 53 -12.93 -0.27 -14.01
C ARG A 53 -11.62 -1.01 -14.26
N LEU A 54 -11.43 -2.13 -13.56
CA LEU A 54 -10.22 -2.95 -13.64
C LEU A 54 -10.38 -4.22 -14.48
N ARG A 55 -11.58 -4.48 -15.01
CA ARG A 55 -11.89 -5.74 -15.73
C ARG A 55 -10.99 -6.02 -16.92
N GLU A 56 -10.57 -4.98 -17.63
CA GLU A 56 -9.68 -5.09 -18.79
C GLU A 56 -8.19 -5.03 -18.44
N ALA A 57 -7.88 -4.77 -17.17
CA ALA A 57 -6.50 -4.75 -16.71
C ALA A 57 -6.03 -6.19 -16.46
N ALA A 58 -4.97 -6.60 -17.13
CA ALA A 58 -4.28 -7.85 -16.80
C ALA A 58 -3.55 -7.66 -15.47
N ILE A 59 -4.05 -8.28 -14.40
CA ILE A 59 -3.48 -8.16 -13.06
C ILE A 59 -2.87 -9.48 -12.65
N ASP A 60 -1.53 -9.55 -12.66
CA ASP A 60 -0.78 -10.76 -12.33
C ASP A 60 -0.62 -10.99 -10.84
N ALA A 61 -0.61 -9.92 -10.03
CA ALA A 61 -0.42 -10.00 -8.59
C ALA A 61 -1.14 -8.87 -7.86
N PHE A 62 -1.54 -9.15 -6.62
CA PHE A 62 -2.21 -8.18 -5.78
C PHE A 62 -1.62 -8.12 -4.37
N ILE A 63 -1.32 -6.92 -3.90
CA ILE A 63 -0.89 -6.67 -2.52
C ILE A 63 -1.96 -5.81 -1.85
N ASP A 64 -2.58 -6.37 -0.82
CA ASP A 64 -3.59 -5.70 -0.03
C ASP A 64 -2.98 -5.09 1.24
N THR A 65 -3.00 -3.76 1.31
CA THR A 65 -2.54 -3.00 2.47
C THR A 65 -3.66 -2.24 3.19
N TYR A 66 -4.92 -2.51 2.80
CA TYR A 66 -6.08 -1.78 3.31
C TYR A 66 -7.16 -2.68 3.93
N GLY A 67 -7.37 -3.88 3.41
CA GLY A 67 -8.45 -4.79 3.83
C GLY A 67 -9.80 -4.46 3.19
N GLN A 68 -10.87 -4.63 3.94
CA GLN A 68 -12.25 -4.28 3.54
C GLN A 68 -12.71 -4.92 2.22
N GLY A 69 -12.37 -6.21 2.03
CA GLY A 69 -12.87 -7.00 0.90
C GLY A 69 -12.05 -6.89 -0.39
N TYR A 70 -10.90 -6.21 -0.39
CA TYR A 70 -10.05 -6.12 -1.60
C TYR A 70 -9.49 -7.45 -2.04
N VAL A 71 -9.24 -8.40 -1.14
CA VAL A 71 -8.86 -9.79 -1.49
C VAL A 71 -9.92 -10.41 -2.41
N LYS A 72 -11.22 -10.25 -2.07
CA LYS A 72 -12.32 -10.75 -2.90
C LYS A 72 -12.34 -10.09 -4.28
N ILE A 73 -12.14 -8.78 -4.35
CA ILE A 73 -12.04 -8.06 -5.64
C ILE A 73 -10.90 -8.60 -6.49
N ALA A 74 -9.73 -8.88 -5.91
CA ALA A 74 -8.62 -9.45 -6.64
C ALA A 74 -8.94 -10.84 -7.22
N ILE A 75 -9.65 -11.68 -6.46
CA ILE A 75 -10.12 -13.00 -6.91
C ILE A 75 -11.13 -12.85 -8.05
N GLU A 76 -12.10 -11.93 -7.94
CA GLU A 76 -13.08 -11.63 -8.97
C GLU A 76 -12.45 -11.12 -10.28
N LEU A 77 -11.29 -10.48 -10.19
CA LEU A 77 -10.49 -10.03 -11.32
C LEU A 77 -9.59 -11.13 -11.92
N GLY A 78 -9.65 -12.36 -11.36
CA GLY A 78 -8.92 -13.51 -11.86
C GLY A 78 -7.47 -13.62 -11.40
N VAL A 79 -7.06 -12.85 -10.37
CA VAL A 79 -5.71 -12.99 -9.82
C VAL A 79 -5.57 -14.33 -9.11
N ALA A 80 -4.52 -15.10 -9.44
CA ALA A 80 -4.27 -16.40 -8.82
C ALA A 80 -4.04 -16.26 -7.31
N LEU A 81 -4.56 -17.19 -6.50
CA LEU A 81 -4.55 -17.09 -5.03
C LEU A 81 -3.14 -16.98 -4.45
N ASP A 82 -2.18 -17.70 -5.04
CA ASP A 82 -0.77 -17.66 -4.68
C ASP A 82 -0.06 -16.36 -5.09
N ARG A 83 -0.74 -15.48 -5.84
CA ARG A 83 -0.28 -14.16 -6.27
C ARG A 83 -0.99 -13.02 -5.53
N ILE A 84 -1.82 -13.35 -4.54
CA ILE A 84 -2.49 -12.41 -3.65
C ILE A 84 -1.83 -12.46 -2.28
N ASN A 85 -1.43 -11.31 -1.76
CA ASN A 85 -0.93 -11.15 -0.40
C ASN A 85 -1.70 -10.05 0.32
N THR A 86 -2.16 -10.30 1.54
CA THR A 86 -2.75 -9.28 2.42
C THR A 86 -1.99 -9.18 3.72
N ILE A 87 -1.75 -7.95 4.18
CA ILE A 87 -1.09 -7.71 5.46
C ILE A 87 -2.09 -7.33 6.57
N ILE A 88 -3.39 -7.36 6.28
CA ILE A 88 -4.42 -6.84 7.19
C ILE A 88 -5.70 -7.68 7.20
N ASP A 89 -6.14 -8.26 6.09
CA ASP A 89 -7.37 -9.06 6.01
C ASP A 89 -7.08 -10.56 6.23
N PHE A 90 -6.69 -10.89 7.47
CA PHE A 90 -6.37 -12.27 7.86
C PHE A 90 -7.60 -13.20 7.80
N ALA A 91 -8.81 -12.66 7.93
CA ALA A 91 -10.04 -13.43 7.78
C ALA A 91 -10.22 -13.89 6.32
N ALA A 92 -10.06 -12.99 5.37
CA ALA A 92 -10.09 -13.33 3.94
C ALA A 92 -8.93 -14.26 3.57
N ALA A 93 -7.73 -14.04 4.13
CA ALA A 93 -6.59 -14.93 3.89
C ALA A 93 -6.88 -16.36 4.32
N LYS A 94 -7.45 -16.54 5.50
CA LYS A 94 -7.87 -17.86 6.01
C LYS A 94 -8.98 -18.49 5.14
N GLN A 95 -9.93 -17.66 4.70
CA GLN A 95 -11.09 -18.13 3.91
C GLN A 95 -10.67 -18.59 2.51
N TYR A 96 -9.80 -17.85 1.84
CA TYR A 96 -9.45 -18.05 0.43
C TYR A 96 -8.09 -18.71 0.22
N GLY A 97 -7.28 -18.87 1.25
CA GLY A 97 -5.95 -19.47 1.16
C GLY A 97 -4.91 -18.57 0.49
N VAL A 98 -5.10 -17.24 0.57
CA VAL A 98 -4.11 -16.29 0.04
C VAL A 98 -2.97 -16.05 1.03
N LYS A 99 -1.86 -15.46 0.56
CA LYS A 99 -0.68 -15.22 1.38
C LYS A 99 -0.89 -14.11 2.42
N THR A 100 -0.15 -14.22 3.51
CA THR A 100 -0.05 -13.19 4.56
C THR A 100 1.40 -12.87 4.87
N ASP A 101 2.25 -12.87 3.84
CA ASP A 101 3.67 -12.57 3.98
C ASP A 101 3.82 -11.10 4.43
N GLY A 102 4.35 -10.93 5.63
CA GLY A 102 4.51 -9.63 6.27
C GLY A 102 5.95 -9.35 6.64
N SER A 103 6.12 -8.35 7.50
CA SER A 103 7.44 -7.85 7.90
C SER A 103 8.34 -8.88 8.59
N GLN A 104 7.79 -9.91 9.22
CA GLN A 104 8.60 -10.88 9.97
C GLN A 104 9.61 -11.64 9.11
N ALA A 105 9.25 -11.96 7.86
CA ALA A 105 10.15 -12.67 6.94
C ALA A 105 11.35 -11.83 6.47
N ALA A 106 11.22 -10.50 6.51
CA ALA A 106 12.23 -9.54 6.02
C ALA A 106 12.84 -8.68 7.15
N LEU A 107 12.56 -9.00 8.40
CA LEU A 107 12.98 -8.23 9.58
C LEU A 107 14.46 -8.52 9.87
N ASN A 108 15.35 -7.87 9.13
CA ASN A 108 16.78 -7.94 9.36
C ASN A 108 17.45 -6.58 9.07
N ALA A 109 18.62 -6.39 9.68
CA ALA A 109 19.39 -5.15 9.56
C ALA A 109 19.81 -4.83 8.11
N ALA A 110 20.07 -5.85 7.30
CA ALA A 110 20.50 -5.66 5.91
C ALA A 110 19.36 -5.06 5.06
N THR A 111 18.14 -5.61 5.15
CA THR A 111 16.97 -5.07 4.45
C THR A 111 16.66 -3.64 4.90
N LEU A 112 16.76 -3.36 6.20
CA LEU A 112 16.55 -2.00 6.71
C LEU A 112 17.61 -1.03 6.18
N ALA A 113 18.89 -1.44 6.15
CA ALA A 113 19.98 -0.63 5.61
C ALA A 113 19.80 -0.36 4.10
N GLU A 114 19.36 -1.36 3.33
CA GLU A 114 19.04 -1.19 1.91
C GLU A 114 17.94 -0.14 1.71
N LEU A 115 16.81 -0.28 2.42
CA LEU A 115 15.70 0.68 2.32
C LEU A 115 16.12 2.09 2.76
N ALA A 116 16.90 2.21 3.84
CA ALA A 116 17.45 3.49 4.28
C ALA A 116 18.39 4.11 3.24
N GLY A 117 19.19 3.28 2.56
CA GLY A 117 20.04 3.72 1.45
C GLY A 117 19.23 4.28 0.29
N LEU A 118 18.12 3.62 -0.09
CA LEU A 118 17.22 4.12 -1.14
C LEU A 118 16.60 5.47 -0.77
N VAL A 119 16.19 5.64 0.49
CA VAL A 119 15.67 6.93 0.98
C VAL A 119 16.73 8.01 0.93
N ALA A 120 17.95 7.72 1.40
CA ALA A 120 19.07 8.66 1.40
C ALA A 120 19.49 9.07 -0.02
N ALA A 121 19.38 8.17 -1.01
CA ALA A 121 19.64 8.44 -2.41
C ALA A 121 18.50 9.18 -3.14
N GLY A 122 17.36 9.40 -2.48
CA GLY A 122 16.15 9.99 -3.10
C GLY A 122 15.44 9.05 -4.08
N GLU A 123 15.76 7.75 -4.04
CA GLU A 123 15.15 6.73 -4.90
C GLU A 123 13.87 6.11 -4.30
N LEU A 124 13.63 6.35 -3.02
CA LEU A 124 12.43 5.96 -2.29
C LEU A 124 11.94 7.12 -1.44
N GLU A 125 10.75 7.61 -1.71
CA GLU A 125 10.09 8.63 -0.90
C GLU A 125 9.33 7.98 0.24
N VAL A 126 9.50 8.50 1.46
CA VAL A 126 8.64 8.20 2.61
C VAL A 126 7.75 9.42 2.86
N PRO A 127 6.52 9.46 2.33
CA PRO A 127 5.66 10.62 2.51
C PRO A 127 5.31 10.80 3.99
N ILE A 128 5.47 12.02 4.51
CA ILE A 128 5.10 12.39 5.88
C ILE A 128 3.85 13.27 5.82
N ALA A 129 2.74 12.73 6.30
CA ALA A 129 1.45 13.42 6.31
C ALA A 129 1.40 14.51 7.38
N ALA A 130 1.95 14.22 8.55
CA ALA A 130 2.01 15.15 9.69
C ALA A 130 3.09 14.72 10.67
N THR A 131 3.54 15.69 11.47
CA THR A 131 4.49 15.47 12.56
C THR A 131 3.91 16.05 13.85
N PHE A 132 3.98 15.30 14.93
CA PHE A 132 3.50 15.72 16.25
C PHE A 132 4.59 15.52 17.30
N PRO A 133 4.67 16.34 18.35
CA PRO A 133 5.45 16.01 19.53
C PRO A 133 4.86 14.74 20.20
N LEU A 134 5.69 13.97 20.87
CA LEU A 134 5.25 12.72 21.52
C LEU A 134 4.12 12.96 22.54
N THR A 135 4.10 14.13 23.19
CA THR A 135 3.04 14.54 24.12
C THR A 135 1.67 14.61 23.46
N ASP A 136 1.61 14.83 22.15
CA ASP A 136 0.38 15.02 21.38
C ASP A 136 -0.04 13.73 20.64
N VAL A 137 0.42 12.57 21.12
CA VAL A 137 0.12 11.26 20.54
C VAL A 137 -1.39 11.04 20.31
N ARG A 138 -2.26 11.54 21.18
CA ARG A 138 -3.72 11.43 21.02
C ARG A 138 -4.22 12.15 19.76
N ALA A 139 -3.71 13.37 19.51
CA ALA A 139 -4.06 14.12 18.29
C ALA A 139 -3.55 13.42 17.02
N ALA A 140 -2.35 12.83 17.09
CA ALA A 140 -1.81 12.03 15.99
C ALA A 140 -2.70 10.81 15.67
N PHE A 141 -3.16 10.08 16.70
CA PHE A 141 -4.09 8.96 16.51
C PHE A 141 -5.46 9.40 15.99
N GLN A 142 -6.01 10.52 16.48
CA GLN A 142 -7.27 11.07 15.96
C GLN A 142 -7.16 11.41 14.47
N LEU A 143 -6.03 11.97 14.02
CA LEU A 143 -5.78 12.20 12.60
C LEU A 143 -5.67 10.88 11.82
N LEU A 144 -4.98 9.88 12.37
CA LEU A 144 -4.84 8.57 11.73
C LEU A 144 -6.20 7.88 11.56
N GLU A 145 -7.06 7.93 12.57
CA GLU A 145 -8.40 7.33 12.58
C GLU A 145 -9.36 7.95 11.56
N GLN A 146 -9.16 9.22 11.21
CA GLN A 146 -9.93 9.86 10.13
C GLN A 146 -9.64 9.23 8.76
N GLY A 147 -8.53 8.49 8.64
CA GLY A 147 -8.10 7.90 7.38
C GLY A 147 -7.61 8.93 6.36
N HIS A 148 -7.39 8.47 5.13
CA HIS A 148 -7.02 9.31 3.97
C HIS A 148 -5.68 10.06 4.09
N THR A 149 -4.86 9.77 5.08
CA THR A 149 -3.49 10.30 5.19
C THR A 149 -2.59 9.69 4.12
N ARG A 150 -1.79 10.53 3.44
CA ARG A 150 -0.75 10.04 2.54
C ARG A 150 0.53 9.79 3.33
N GLY A 151 0.99 8.53 3.33
CA GLY A 151 2.22 8.13 4.01
C GLY A 151 2.09 8.01 5.52
N LYS A 152 3.04 8.53 6.25
CA LYS A 152 3.21 8.32 7.69
C LYS A 152 2.85 9.56 8.51
N ILE A 153 2.35 9.32 9.73
CA ILE A 153 2.32 10.31 10.81
C ILE A 153 3.49 10.00 11.72
N VAL A 154 4.29 11.00 12.05
CA VAL A 154 5.53 10.85 12.82
C VAL A 154 5.38 11.54 14.18
N LEU A 155 5.83 10.87 15.24
CA LEU A 155 5.96 11.44 16.58
C LEU A 155 7.42 11.78 16.82
N LEU A 156 7.68 12.99 17.31
CA LEU A 156 9.00 13.45 17.71
C LEU A 156 9.11 13.43 19.26
N PRO A 157 10.26 12.95 19.80
CA PRO A 157 10.53 12.95 21.22
C PRO A 157 10.53 14.36 21.82
#